data_1fc6274c9ef5382be1551e9179bab81d
#
_entry.id   1fc6274c9ef5382be1551e9179bab81d
#
_cell.length_a   1.000
_cell.length_b   1.000
_cell.length_c   1.000
_cell.angle_alpha   90.00
_cell.angle_beta   90.00
_cell.angle_gamma   90.00
#
_symmetry.space_group_name_H-M   'P 1'
#
loop_
_entity.id
_entity.type
_entity.pdbx_description
1 polymer ?
#
loop_
_entity_poly.entity_id
_entity_poly.type
_entity_poly.pdbx_seq_one_letter_code
_entity_poly.pdbx_strand_id
1 'polypeptide(L)'
;VITLSRLYVHPVKSLRGLQLSYAQVGSSGLAFDRNFMITEPDGTFITARQYPQMVLFTPALLPDGLFLTAPDGESAAIRFSDFAAAPQPTEVWGNHFTALIAPDEINRWLSGYFQRDVQLRWLGPELTRRVKKHPEIPLTFADGYPYLLINQASFNDLQQRCPGSIKLEQFRPNLVVSGATAWAEDGWQVIRVGDVMFDLVKPCSRCVLTTVSTERGRKHPSGEPLSTLQKFRSADNGDIDFGQNMIARNSGIIRVGDTVEVLSTKPPRPYGAGKVVESVQAPQDSEHSVTIEYEGKVFTGNNQQILLEQLEQQGIRIPYSCRAGICGSCRITLLSGEVAPLKKSALGDNGTILCCSCIPKSDLTLA
;
A
#
# COMPACT_ATOMS: atom_id res chain seq x y z
N VAL A 1 -22.04 20.49 9.78
CA VAL A 1 -20.76 20.51 10.52
C VAL A 1 -19.96 19.27 10.17
N ILE A 2 -18.71 19.46 9.78
CA ILE A 2 -17.79 18.36 9.49
C ILE A 2 -17.08 17.96 10.78
N THR A 3 -17.03 16.67 11.07
CA THR A 3 -16.37 16.13 12.25
C THR A 3 -15.41 15.00 11.90
N LEU A 4 -14.40 14.80 12.76
CA LEU A 4 -13.55 13.62 12.73
C LEU A 4 -14.36 12.43 13.26
N SER A 5 -14.74 11.49 12.40
CA SER A 5 -15.61 10.38 12.77
C SER A 5 -14.87 9.11 13.16
N ARG A 6 -13.67 8.90 12.60
CA ARG A 6 -12.84 7.74 12.90
C ARG A 6 -11.36 8.10 12.80
N LEU A 7 -10.55 7.38 13.59
CA LEU A 7 -9.09 7.44 13.56
C LEU A 7 -8.54 6.03 13.47
N TYR A 8 -7.51 5.86 12.64
CA TYR A 8 -6.78 4.60 12.52
C TYR A 8 -5.28 4.84 12.58
N VAL A 9 -4.57 3.97 13.28
CA VAL A 9 -3.12 3.83 13.19
C VAL A 9 -2.80 2.47 12.58
N HIS A 10 -1.77 2.43 11.75
CA HIS A 10 -1.28 1.20 11.11
C HIS A 10 0.17 1.00 11.56
N PRO A 11 0.41 0.35 12.71
CA PRO A 11 1.76 0.27 13.27
C PRO A 11 2.76 -0.44 12.35
N VAL A 12 2.30 -1.52 11.69
CA VAL A 12 3.14 -2.31 10.80
C VAL A 12 2.62 -2.19 9.37
N LYS A 13 3.51 -1.78 8.46
CA LYS A 13 3.18 -1.68 7.03
C LYS A 13 2.54 -2.98 6.52
N SER A 14 1.43 -2.88 5.81
CA SER A 14 0.65 -4.00 5.24
C SER A 14 -0.14 -4.86 6.22
N LEU A 15 0.02 -4.71 7.52
CA LEU A 15 -0.76 -5.42 8.53
C LEU A 15 -2.06 -4.66 8.85
N ARG A 16 -2.92 -5.28 9.65
CA ARG A 16 -4.20 -4.69 10.06
C ARG A 16 -3.98 -3.36 10.80
N GLY A 17 -4.88 -2.40 10.56
CA GLY A 17 -4.92 -1.15 11.32
C GLY A 17 -5.67 -1.29 12.64
N LEU A 18 -5.44 -0.34 13.53
CA LEU A 18 -6.12 -0.20 14.80
C LEU A 18 -6.99 1.05 14.79
N GLN A 19 -8.24 0.92 15.18
CA GLN A 19 -9.12 2.06 15.36
C GLN A 19 -8.89 2.70 16.73
N LEU A 20 -8.79 4.02 16.73
CA LEU A 20 -8.49 4.81 17.93
C LEU A 20 -9.59 5.83 18.22
N SER A 21 -9.78 6.21 19.48
CA SER A 21 -10.66 7.31 19.86
C SER A 21 -9.93 8.65 19.90
N TYR A 22 -8.63 8.65 20.07
CA TYR A 22 -7.75 9.82 20.00
C TYR A 22 -6.37 9.42 19.52
N ALA A 23 -5.59 10.36 19.03
CA ALA A 23 -4.23 10.12 18.58
C ALA A 23 -3.35 11.36 18.71
N GLN A 24 -2.06 11.13 18.93
CA GLN A 24 -1.04 12.17 18.92
C GLN A 24 -0.60 12.40 17.47
N VAL A 25 -0.75 13.62 17.00
CA VAL A 25 -0.27 14.06 15.69
C VAL A 25 1.17 14.53 15.80
N GLY A 26 2.03 13.98 14.98
CA GLY A 26 3.42 14.42 14.80
C GLY A 26 3.71 14.72 13.34
N SER A 27 4.91 15.22 13.07
CA SER A 27 5.33 15.57 11.71
C SER A 27 5.47 14.37 10.78
N SER A 28 5.81 13.19 11.31
CA SER A 28 5.99 11.96 10.55
C SER A 28 4.72 11.10 10.43
N GLY A 29 3.63 11.51 11.05
CA GLY A 29 2.38 10.77 11.12
C GLY A 29 1.83 10.69 12.53
N LEU A 30 0.73 9.96 12.70
CA LEU A 30 0.24 9.59 14.04
C LEU A 30 1.32 8.78 14.76
N ALA A 31 1.37 8.91 16.08
CA ALA A 31 2.32 8.15 16.89
C ALA A 31 2.26 6.66 16.54
N PHE A 32 3.41 6.09 16.19
CA PHE A 32 3.64 4.68 15.78
C PHE A 32 3.08 4.28 14.41
N ASP A 33 2.52 5.18 13.63
CA ASP A 33 2.02 4.83 12.31
C ASP A 33 3.16 4.41 11.38
N ARG A 34 3.08 3.19 10.85
CA ARG A 34 4.12 2.56 10.00
C ARG A 34 5.54 2.66 10.56
N ASN A 35 5.68 2.53 11.87
CA ASN A 35 7.00 2.47 12.50
C ASN A 35 7.69 1.12 12.33
N PHE A 36 6.94 0.10 11.94
CA PHE A 36 7.42 -1.26 11.71
C PHE A 36 7.13 -1.71 10.29
N MET A 37 7.95 -2.62 9.79
CA MET A 37 7.82 -3.19 8.46
C MET A 37 8.41 -4.60 8.43
N ILE A 38 7.84 -5.47 7.60
CA ILE A 38 8.40 -6.80 7.33
C ILE A 38 9.18 -6.75 6.03
N THR A 39 10.41 -7.26 6.06
CA THR A 39 11.33 -7.25 4.92
C THR A 39 11.90 -8.64 4.65
N GLU A 40 12.52 -8.78 3.48
CA GLU A 40 13.48 -9.85 3.25
C GLU A 40 14.76 -9.59 4.07
N PRO A 41 15.64 -10.60 4.24
CA PRO A 41 16.88 -10.41 5.01
C PRO A 41 17.80 -9.30 4.48
N ASP A 42 17.75 -9.00 3.19
CA ASP A 42 18.53 -7.91 2.56
C ASP A 42 17.93 -6.50 2.78
N GLY A 43 16.79 -6.40 3.44
CA GLY A 43 16.08 -5.15 3.70
C GLY A 43 15.06 -4.74 2.66
N THR A 44 14.84 -5.55 1.62
CA THR A 44 13.78 -5.32 0.64
C THR A 44 12.41 -5.53 1.29
N PHE A 45 11.54 -4.53 1.20
CA PHE A 45 10.22 -4.62 1.83
C PHE A 45 9.31 -5.62 1.12
N ILE A 46 8.49 -6.30 1.92
CA ILE A 46 7.39 -7.12 1.41
C ILE A 46 6.06 -6.48 1.81
N THR A 47 5.02 -6.72 1.03
CA THR A 47 3.74 -6.05 1.22
C THR A 47 2.56 -6.98 0.99
N ALA A 48 1.39 -6.54 1.44
CA ALA A 48 0.14 -7.26 1.20
C ALA A 48 -0.25 -7.31 -0.29
N ARG A 49 0.40 -6.55 -1.16
CA ARG A 49 0.26 -6.73 -2.62
C ARG A 49 0.80 -8.08 -3.08
N GLN A 50 1.89 -8.54 -2.46
CA GLN A 50 2.51 -9.84 -2.73
C GLN A 50 1.91 -10.94 -1.84
N TYR A 51 1.66 -10.62 -0.58
CA TYR A 51 1.16 -11.54 0.46
C TYR A 51 -0.13 -10.99 1.08
N PRO A 52 -1.29 -11.14 0.40
CA PRO A 52 -2.55 -10.56 0.89
C PRO A 52 -2.93 -10.96 2.31
N GLN A 53 -2.51 -12.17 2.75
CA GLN A 53 -2.74 -12.65 4.11
C GLN A 53 -2.07 -11.80 5.20
N MET A 54 -1.15 -10.89 4.85
CA MET A 54 -0.54 -9.96 5.82
C MET A 54 -1.59 -9.12 6.54
N VAL A 55 -2.68 -8.77 5.89
CA VAL A 55 -3.75 -7.97 6.50
C VAL A 55 -4.49 -8.70 7.63
N LEU A 56 -4.30 -10.01 7.77
CA LEU A 56 -4.90 -10.82 8.82
C LEU A 56 -4.07 -10.82 10.12
N PHE A 57 -2.84 -10.31 10.09
CA PHE A 57 -2.05 -10.10 11.30
C PHE A 57 -2.54 -8.86 12.03
N THR A 58 -2.75 -8.97 13.33
CA THR A 58 -3.25 -7.88 14.16
C THR A 58 -2.14 -7.38 15.09
N PRO A 59 -1.66 -6.14 14.90
CA PRO A 59 -0.75 -5.51 15.84
C PRO A 59 -1.51 -4.88 17.00
N ALA A 60 -0.86 -4.78 18.15
CA ALA A 60 -1.28 -3.94 19.26
C ALA A 60 -0.07 -3.17 19.79
N LEU A 61 -0.29 -1.95 20.23
CA LEU A 61 0.76 -1.10 20.80
C LEU A 61 0.89 -1.37 22.30
N LEU A 62 2.13 -1.65 22.72
CA LEU A 62 2.51 -1.74 24.14
C LEU A 62 3.25 -0.45 24.53
N PRO A 63 3.29 -0.10 25.83
CA PRO A 63 4.05 1.07 26.28
C PRO A 63 5.53 1.03 25.86
N ASP A 64 6.11 -0.14 25.75
CA ASP A 64 7.52 -0.38 25.47
C ASP A 64 7.78 -1.23 24.22
N GLY A 65 6.78 -1.43 23.35
CA GLY A 65 6.97 -2.25 22.17
C GLY A 65 5.71 -2.54 21.38
N LEU A 66 5.74 -3.68 20.69
CA LEU A 66 4.73 -4.15 19.77
C LEU A 66 4.27 -5.57 20.18
N PHE A 67 2.97 -5.81 20.08
CA PHE A 67 2.37 -7.13 20.22
C PHE A 67 1.74 -7.53 18.88
N LEU A 68 2.11 -8.69 18.36
CA LEU A 68 1.57 -9.21 17.10
C LEU A 68 0.77 -10.48 17.34
N THR A 69 -0.42 -10.56 16.76
CA THR A 69 -1.24 -11.77 16.71
C THR A 69 -1.35 -12.23 15.27
N ALA A 70 -0.93 -13.46 15.00
CA ALA A 70 -1.05 -14.09 13.70
C ALA A 70 -2.47 -14.60 13.44
N PRO A 71 -2.83 -14.94 12.19
CA PRO A 71 -4.18 -15.44 11.85
C PRO A 71 -4.60 -16.70 12.58
N ASP A 72 -3.64 -17.55 12.98
CA ASP A 72 -3.89 -18.79 13.73
C ASP A 72 -4.04 -18.58 15.25
N GLY A 73 -3.95 -17.32 15.72
CA GLY A 73 -4.06 -16.96 17.13
C GLY A 73 -2.74 -16.97 17.91
N GLU A 74 -1.66 -17.47 17.33
CA GLU A 74 -0.33 -17.36 17.91
C GLU A 74 0.09 -15.91 18.02
N SER A 75 0.87 -15.55 19.04
CA SER A 75 1.25 -14.18 19.32
C SER A 75 2.68 -14.05 19.79
N ALA A 76 3.25 -12.88 19.64
CA ALA A 76 4.56 -12.51 20.13
C ALA A 76 4.59 -11.07 20.59
N ALA A 77 5.35 -10.77 21.63
CA ALA A 77 5.64 -9.42 22.10
C ALA A 77 7.10 -9.09 21.83
N ILE A 78 7.34 -7.90 21.30
CA ILE A 78 8.68 -7.41 20.99
C ILE A 78 8.86 -6.07 21.66
N ARG A 79 9.83 -5.95 22.56
CA ARG A 79 10.17 -4.66 23.19
C ARG A 79 11.09 -3.86 22.28
N PHE A 80 11.01 -2.53 22.35
CA PHE A 80 11.95 -1.66 21.61
C PHE A 80 13.40 -2.00 21.96
N SER A 81 13.68 -2.32 23.22
CA SER A 81 15.02 -2.68 23.68
C SER A 81 15.54 -4.03 23.14
N ASP A 82 14.67 -4.87 22.57
CA ASP A 82 15.04 -6.17 22.00
C ASP A 82 15.57 -6.06 20.57
N PHE A 83 15.31 -4.95 19.89
CA PHE A 83 15.81 -4.73 18.54
C PHE A 83 17.32 -4.56 18.56
N ALA A 84 18.00 -5.10 17.53
CA ALA A 84 19.43 -4.95 17.38
C ALA A 84 19.81 -3.47 17.28
N ALA A 85 20.85 -3.05 18.02
CA ALA A 85 21.22 -1.64 18.11
C ALA A 85 21.86 -1.09 16.83
N ALA A 86 22.47 -1.94 15.99
CA ALA A 86 23.13 -1.53 14.76
C ALA A 86 22.12 -1.36 13.62
N PRO A 87 21.92 -0.15 13.07
CA PRO A 87 21.04 0.06 11.93
C PRO A 87 21.50 -0.73 10.69
N GLN A 88 20.54 -1.31 9.98
CA GLN A 88 20.80 -2.04 8.75
C GLN A 88 20.09 -1.41 7.56
N PRO A 89 20.64 -1.51 6.35
CA PRO A 89 20.01 -0.94 5.16
C PRO A 89 18.63 -1.54 4.90
N THR A 90 17.70 -0.67 4.51
CA THR A 90 16.36 -1.07 4.05
C THR A 90 15.91 -0.10 2.96
N GLU A 91 14.78 -0.43 2.32
CA GLU A 91 14.26 0.44 1.29
C GLU A 91 12.74 0.33 1.16
N VAL A 92 12.12 1.44 0.75
CA VAL A 92 10.73 1.50 0.33
C VAL A 92 10.67 2.30 -0.98
N TRP A 93 10.17 1.69 -2.05
CA TRP A 93 10.03 2.34 -3.36
C TRP A 93 11.35 2.94 -3.90
N GLY A 94 12.46 2.24 -3.71
CA GLY A 94 13.77 2.74 -4.13
C GLY A 94 14.37 3.83 -3.25
N ASN A 95 13.69 4.23 -2.20
CA ASN A 95 14.20 5.15 -1.19
C ASN A 95 14.94 4.35 -0.13
N HIS A 96 16.26 4.55 -0.05
CA HIS A 96 17.15 3.81 0.85
C HIS A 96 17.34 4.56 2.17
N PHE A 97 17.22 3.84 3.26
CA PHE A 97 17.42 4.33 4.62
C PHE A 97 17.79 3.17 5.55
N THR A 98 17.74 3.36 6.85
CA THR A 98 18.12 2.32 7.81
C THR A 98 17.02 2.00 8.80
N ALA A 99 17.04 0.78 9.31
CA ALA A 99 16.10 0.30 10.34
C ALA A 99 16.79 -0.73 11.24
N LEU A 100 16.20 -0.99 12.39
CA LEU A 100 16.70 -1.96 13.38
C LEU A 100 15.98 -3.30 13.20
N ILE A 101 16.72 -4.40 13.32
CA ILE A 101 16.20 -5.75 13.10
C ILE A 101 15.70 -6.33 14.43
N ALA A 102 14.53 -6.97 14.40
CA ALA A 102 13.97 -7.72 15.52
C ALA A 102 14.84 -8.95 15.87
N PRO A 103 14.66 -9.51 17.09
CA PRO A 103 15.38 -10.73 17.47
C PRO A 103 15.13 -11.88 16.49
N ASP A 104 16.14 -12.75 16.33
CA ASP A 104 16.08 -13.92 15.43
C ASP A 104 14.89 -14.83 15.72
N GLU A 105 14.52 -14.98 16.98
CA GLU A 105 13.37 -15.77 17.41
C GLU A 105 12.06 -15.25 16.81
N ILE A 106 11.87 -13.95 16.82
CA ILE A 106 10.70 -13.29 16.23
C ILE A 106 10.71 -13.47 14.70
N ASN A 107 11.86 -13.26 14.08
CA ASN A 107 12.01 -13.37 12.64
C ASN A 107 11.76 -14.82 12.15
N ARG A 108 12.22 -15.82 12.90
CA ARG A 108 11.92 -17.22 12.60
C ARG A 108 10.43 -17.54 12.72
N TRP A 109 9.77 -17.03 13.76
CA TRP A 109 8.33 -17.19 13.95
C TRP A 109 7.55 -16.60 12.77
N LEU A 110 7.85 -15.36 12.38
CA LEU A 110 7.23 -14.72 11.23
C LEU A 110 7.52 -15.47 9.93
N SER A 111 8.76 -15.91 9.71
CA SER A 111 9.18 -16.62 8.49
C SER A 111 8.34 -17.85 8.22
N GLY A 112 7.88 -18.53 9.26
CA GLY A 112 7.01 -19.70 9.14
C GLY A 112 5.69 -19.42 8.44
N TYR A 113 5.15 -18.22 8.57
CA TYR A 113 3.90 -17.82 7.92
C TYR A 113 4.08 -17.44 6.44
N PHE A 114 5.29 -17.08 6.04
CA PHE A 114 5.59 -16.63 4.67
C PHE A 114 6.27 -17.72 3.83
N GLN A 115 6.66 -18.84 4.44
CA GLN A 115 7.42 -19.92 3.79
C GLN A 115 8.71 -19.41 3.14
N ARG A 116 9.29 -18.37 3.72
CA ARG A 116 10.54 -17.74 3.30
C ARG A 116 11.12 -16.96 4.48
N ASP A 117 12.40 -16.64 4.39
CA ASP A 117 13.04 -15.83 5.41
C ASP A 117 12.55 -14.38 5.34
N VAL A 118 12.01 -13.90 6.44
CA VAL A 118 11.60 -12.50 6.62
C VAL A 118 12.10 -11.96 7.95
N GLN A 119 12.15 -10.64 8.06
CA GLN A 119 12.54 -9.94 9.26
C GLN A 119 11.55 -8.82 9.56
N LEU A 120 11.20 -8.68 10.84
CA LEU A 120 10.50 -7.50 11.33
C LEU A 120 11.54 -6.41 11.57
N ARG A 121 11.27 -5.20 11.11
CA ARG A 121 12.13 -4.04 11.29
C ARG A 121 11.39 -2.90 11.94
N TRP A 122 12.11 -2.15 12.77
CA TRP A 122 11.67 -0.94 13.44
C TRP A 122 12.56 0.23 13.01
N LEU A 123 11.95 1.40 12.76
CA LEU A 123 12.68 2.61 12.36
C LEU A 123 13.70 3.09 13.40
N GLY A 124 13.51 2.70 14.66
CA GLY A 124 14.30 3.23 15.74
C GLY A 124 13.83 4.63 16.20
N PRO A 125 14.55 5.25 17.13
CA PRO A 125 14.16 6.57 17.65
C PRO A 125 14.41 7.71 16.67
N GLU A 126 15.28 7.54 15.67
CA GLU A 126 15.64 8.57 14.70
C GLU A 126 15.17 8.21 13.30
N LEU A 127 14.38 9.11 12.69
CA LEU A 127 13.91 8.94 11.33
C LEU A 127 14.87 9.59 10.33
N THR A 128 15.41 8.80 9.42
CA THR A 128 16.33 9.28 8.39
C THR A 128 15.67 9.48 7.03
N ARG A 129 14.50 8.88 6.83
CA ARG A 129 13.72 9.02 5.59
C ARG A 129 12.94 10.32 5.58
N ARG A 130 12.78 10.91 4.38
CA ARG A 130 12.04 12.17 4.17
C ARG A 130 11.01 12.01 3.07
N VAL A 131 9.96 12.85 3.13
CA VAL A 131 8.98 12.97 2.04
C VAL A 131 9.71 13.52 0.81
N LYS A 132 9.57 12.85 -0.33
CA LYS A 132 10.36 13.16 -1.54
C LYS A 132 10.26 14.62 -2.00
N LYS A 133 9.04 15.19 -2.00
CA LYS A 133 8.80 16.58 -2.42
C LYS A 133 8.82 17.59 -1.27
N HIS A 134 8.97 17.12 -0.03
CA HIS A 134 8.99 17.92 1.19
C HIS A 134 10.11 17.41 2.10
N PRO A 135 11.40 17.68 1.76
CA PRO A 135 12.54 17.08 2.46
C PRO A 135 12.68 17.49 3.93
N GLU A 136 11.94 18.53 4.35
CA GLU A 136 11.83 18.93 5.75
C GLU A 136 10.92 18.00 6.58
N ILE A 137 10.12 17.16 5.92
CA ILE A 137 9.14 16.30 6.61
C ILE A 137 9.72 14.89 6.75
N PRO A 138 9.86 14.39 7.99
CA PRO A 138 10.29 13.01 8.22
C PRO A 138 9.19 12.03 7.79
N LEU A 139 9.60 10.88 7.28
CA LEU A 139 8.69 9.84 6.82
C LEU A 139 9.03 8.49 7.44
N THR A 140 7.99 7.75 7.84
CA THR A 140 8.09 6.39 8.37
C THR A 140 8.18 5.37 7.23
N PHE A 141 7.76 4.12 7.44
CA PHE A 141 7.63 3.13 6.38
C PHE A 141 6.40 3.34 5.48
N ALA A 142 5.64 4.42 5.68
CA ALA A 142 4.53 4.78 4.80
C ALA A 142 5.00 4.95 3.35
N ASP A 143 4.08 4.79 2.39
CA ASP A 143 4.44 4.81 0.97
C ASP A 143 5.03 6.15 0.53
N GLY A 144 4.43 7.26 0.90
CA GLY A 144 4.92 8.56 0.45
C GLY A 144 4.61 9.76 1.31
N TYR A 145 3.57 9.68 2.14
CA TYR A 145 3.09 10.80 2.97
C TYR A 145 2.68 10.34 4.36
N PRO A 146 2.75 11.25 5.36
CA PRO A 146 2.47 10.90 6.75
C PRO A 146 1.01 10.58 7.07
N TYR A 147 0.05 11.18 6.34
CA TYR A 147 -1.37 11.09 6.67
C TYR A 147 -2.21 10.81 5.44
N LEU A 148 -3.26 10.01 5.62
CA LEU A 148 -4.30 9.77 4.62
C LEU A 148 -5.66 10.13 5.21
N LEU A 149 -6.37 11.03 4.52
CA LEU A 149 -7.72 11.46 4.83
C LEU A 149 -8.72 10.77 3.91
N ILE A 150 -9.81 10.28 4.46
CA ILE A 150 -10.96 9.79 3.70
C ILE A 150 -12.23 10.50 4.17
N ASN A 151 -13.06 10.90 3.22
CA ASN A 151 -14.39 11.43 3.45
C ASN A 151 -15.41 10.28 3.45
N GLN A 152 -16.12 10.09 4.55
CA GLN A 152 -17.11 9.02 4.68
C GLN A 152 -18.18 9.08 3.59
N ALA A 153 -18.63 10.28 3.20
CA ALA A 153 -19.62 10.44 2.13
C ALA A 153 -19.09 9.96 0.77
N SER A 154 -17.80 10.19 0.50
CA SER A 154 -17.14 9.68 -0.71
C SER A 154 -17.06 8.16 -0.71
N PHE A 155 -16.73 7.57 0.43
CA PHE A 155 -16.75 6.11 0.58
C PHE A 155 -18.16 5.54 0.39
N ASN A 156 -19.17 6.19 0.95
CA ASN A 156 -20.57 5.76 0.79
C ASN A 156 -21.01 5.81 -0.68
N ASP A 157 -20.63 6.84 -1.42
CA ASP A 157 -20.90 6.94 -2.87
C ASP A 157 -20.20 5.81 -3.63
N LEU A 158 -18.92 5.56 -3.33
CA LEU A 158 -18.20 4.43 -3.91
C LEU A 158 -18.87 3.09 -3.60
N GLN A 159 -19.26 2.88 -2.36
CA GLN A 159 -19.91 1.65 -1.93
C GLN A 159 -21.23 1.39 -2.67
N GLN A 160 -22.02 2.43 -2.92
CA GLN A 160 -23.25 2.33 -3.70
C GLN A 160 -23.00 1.96 -5.17
N ARG A 161 -21.86 2.40 -5.73
CA ARG A 161 -21.48 2.10 -7.12
C ARG A 161 -20.84 0.73 -7.28
N CYS A 162 -20.22 0.19 -6.21
CA CYS A 162 -19.55 -1.10 -6.26
C CYS A 162 -20.52 -2.27 -6.21
N PRO A 163 -20.37 -3.25 -7.11
CA PRO A 163 -21.01 -4.55 -6.92
C PRO A 163 -20.29 -5.30 -5.80
N GLY A 164 -21.03 -5.76 -4.82
CA GLY A 164 -20.50 -6.52 -3.70
C GLY A 164 -20.08 -5.66 -2.52
N SER A 165 -19.47 -6.29 -1.54
CA SER A 165 -19.12 -5.68 -0.26
C SER A 165 -17.68 -5.19 -0.25
N ILE A 166 -17.50 -3.90 0.09
CA ILE A 166 -16.20 -3.29 0.34
C ILE A 166 -16.22 -2.63 1.72
N LYS A 167 -15.03 -2.48 2.32
CA LYS A 167 -14.86 -1.83 3.63
C LYS A 167 -13.90 -0.66 3.53
N LEU A 168 -14.18 0.37 4.33
CA LEU A 168 -13.36 1.58 4.38
C LEU A 168 -11.90 1.26 4.75
N GLU A 169 -11.70 0.28 5.63
CA GLU A 169 -10.38 -0.15 6.12
C GLU A 169 -9.47 -0.67 4.99
N GLN A 170 -10.03 -1.10 3.87
CA GLN A 170 -9.24 -1.52 2.70
C GLN A 170 -8.40 -0.37 2.12
N PHE A 171 -8.82 0.86 2.34
CA PHE A 171 -8.11 2.06 1.90
C PHE A 171 -7.06 2.56 2.89
N ARG A 172 -7.01 1.99 4.08
CA ARG A 172 -6.01 2.25 5.12
C ARG A 172 -5.89 3.73 5.53
N PRO A 173 -7.02 4.39 5.85
CA PRO A 173 -6.99 5.79 6.25
C PRO A 173 -6.41 5.98 7.65
N ASN A 174 -5.90 7.19 7.93
CA ASN A 174 -5.63 7.65 9.28
C ASN A 174 -6.82 8.46 9.85
N LEU A 175 -7.31 9.43 9.10
CA LEU A 175 -8.44 10.28 9.47
C LEU A 175 -9.63 10.02 8.55
N VAL A 176 -10.80 9.82 9.16
CA VAL A 176 -12.05 9.72 8.44
C VAL A 176 -12.97 10.84 8.91
N VAL A 177 -13.45 11.66 8.00
CA VAL A 177 -14.34 12.78 8.30
C VAL A 177 -15.75 12.51 7.82
N SER A 178 -16.74 13.02 8.54
CA SER A 178 -18.17 12.91 8.23
C SER A 178 -18.82 14.30 8.26
N GLY A 179 -19.91 14.45 7.54
CA GLY A 179 -20.67 15.71 7.47
C GLY A 179 -20.37 16.54 6.24
N ALA A 180 -19.40 16.18 5.44
CA ALA A 180 -19.13 16.80 4.15
C ALA A 180 -19.90 16.10 3.02
N THR A 181 -20.12 16.80 1.91
CA THR A 181 -20.64 16.18 0.69
C THR A 181 -19.61 15.26 0.05
N ALA A 182 -20.04 14.25 -0.68
CA ALA A 182 -19.15 13.33 -1.36
C ALA A 182 -18.17 14.09 -2.29
N TRP A 183 -16.89 13.70 -2.21
CA TRP A 183 -15.79 14.22 -3.01
C TRP A 183 -15.42 15.69 -2.74
N ALA A 184 -16.00 16.31 -1.70
CA ALA A 184 -15.64 17.68 -1.31
C ALA A 184 -14.15 17.82 -0.97
N GLU A 185 -13.53 16.77 -0.46
CA GLU A 185 -12.10 16.73 -0.10
C GLU A 185 -11.17 17.00 -1.28
N ASP A 186 -11.61 16.76 -2.49
CA ASP A 186 -10.83 17.06 -3.70
C ASP A 186 -10.51 18.57 -3.85
N GLY A 187 -11.38 19.41 -3.30
CA GLY A 187 -11.24 20.87 -3.35
C GLY A 187 -10.64 21.48 -2.08
N TRP A 188 -10.29 20.69 -1.07
CA TRP A 188 -9.70 21.21 0.16
C TRP A 188 -8.20 21.40 0.01
N GLN A 189 -7.70 22.52 0.50
CA GLN A 189 -6.25 22.80 0.53
C GLN A 189 -5.67 22.72 1.93
N VAL A 190 -6.33 23.38 2.90
CA VAL A 190 -5.93 23.37 4.31
C VAL A 190 -7.16 23.10 5.15
N ILE A 191 -7.03 22.19 6.11
CA ILE A 191 -8.07 21.91 7.10
C ILE A 191 -7.49 22.04 8.50
N ARG A 192 -8.37 22.31 9.47
CA ARG A 192 -8.06 22.22 10.89
C ARG A 192 -8.96 21.17 11.53
N VAL A 193 -8.34 20.23 12.25
CA VAL A 193 -9.02 19.19 13.02
C VAL A 193 -8.71 19.48 14.50
N GLY A 194 -9.73 19.89 15.28
CA GLY A 194 -9.46 20.43 16.62
C GLY A 194 -8.47 21.59 16.53
N ASP A 195 -7.31 21.48 17.16
CA ASP A 195 -6.25 22.49 17.14
C ASP A 195 -5.12 22.20 16.13
N VAL A 196 -5.24 21.13 15.34
CA VAL A 196 -4.19 20.71 14.41
C VAL A 196 -4.55 21.06 12.98
N MET A 197 -3.62 21.71 12.28
CA MET A 197 -3.76 22.08 10.87
C MET A 197 -3.03 21.10 9.97
N PHE A 198 -3.68 20.76 8.86
CA PHE A 198 -3.14 19.86 7.83
C PHE A 198 -3.20 20.53 6.46
N ASP A 199 -2.12 20.35 5.69
CA ASP A 199 -2.11 20.61 4.25
C ASP A 199 -2.51 19.34 3.49
N LEU A 200 -3.46 19.46 2.57
CA LEU A 200 -3.78 18.41 1.61
C LEU A 200 -2.87 18.59 0.40
N VAL A 201 -1.83 17.77 0.32
CA VAL A 201 -0.71 18.01 -0.62
C VAL A 201 -0.82 17.24 -1.92
N LYS A 202 -1.55 16.11 -1.91
CA LYS A 202 -1.70 15.27 -3.11
C LYS A 202 -2.86 14.29 -2.96
N PRO A 203 -3.70 14.11 -4.01
CA PRO A 203 -4.64 12.99 -4.06
C PRO A 203 -3.89 11.66 -3.92
N CYS A 204 -4.51 10.69 -3.25
CA CYS A 204 -3.91 9.38 -3.06
C CYS A 204 -4.24 8.47 -4.24
N SER A 205 -3.23 8.13 -5.04
CA SER A 205 -3.35 7.14 -6.10
C SER A 205 -3.47 5.74 -5.51
N ARG A 206 -4.51 5.02 -5.89
CA ARG A 206 -4.81 3.70 -5.34
C ARG A 206 -4.26 2.57 -6.21
N CYS A 207 -3.88 1.48 -5.55
CA CYS A 207 -3.33 0.30 -6.18
C CYS A 207 -4.12 -0.96 -5.81
N VAL A 208 -3.68 -2.09 -6.29
CA VAL A 208 -4.31 -3.40 -6.05
C VAL A 208 -4.45 -3.76 -4.56
N LEU A 209 -3.68 -3.16 -3.67
CA LEU A 209 -3.80 -3.40 -2.23
C LEU A 209 -5.21 -3.08 -1.72
N THR A 210 -5.88 -2.08 -2.30
CA THR A 210 -7.25 -1.73 -1.91
C THR A 210 -8.27 -2.83 -2.21
N THR A 211 -7.94 -3.77 -3.08
CA THR A 211 -8.80 -4.91 -3.41
C THR A 211 -8.71 -6.05 -2.40
N VAL A 212 -7.78 -5.98 -1.45
CA VAL A 212 -7.58 -7.04 -0.46
C VAL A 212 -8.60 -6.89 0.66
N SER A 213 -9.43 -7.93 0.84
CA SER A 213 -10.37 -8.00 1.96
C SER A 213 -9.63 -8.05 3.29
N THR A 214 -9.95 -7.15 4.20
CA THR A 214 -9.36 -7.11 5.55
C THR A 214 -9.79 -8.28 6.43
N GLU A 215 -10.86 -8.98 6.07
CA GLU A 215 -11.38 -10.14 6.81
C GLU A 215 -10.88 -11.46 6.23
N ARG A 216 -10.71 -11.53 4.91
CA ARG A 216 -10.37 -12.77 4.20
C ARG A 216 -8.90 -12.87 3.81
N GLY A 217 -8.18 -11.76 3.78
CA GLY A 217 -6.78 -11.73 3.31
C GLY A 217 -6.62 -12.17 1.86
N ARG A 218 -7.58 -11.85 1.01
CA ARG A 218 -7.58 -12.20 -0.42
C ARG A 218 -7.98 -11.00 -1.27
N LYS A 219 -7.42 -10.94 -2.47
CA LYS A 219 -7.83 -9.96 -3.48
C LYS A 219 -9.25 -10.25 -3.96
N HIS A 220 -10.03 -9.19 -4.19
CA HIS A 220 -11.38 -9.32 -4.75
C HIS A 220 -11.33 -9.94 -6.15
N PRO A 221 -12.16 -10.96 -6.46
CA PRO A 221 -12.10 -11.66 -7.75
C PRO A 221 -12.28 -10.76 -8.97
N SER A 222 -13.13 -9.73 -8.84
CA SER A 222 -13.41 -8.76 -9.91
C SER A 222 -12.59 -7.48 -9.80
N GLY A 223 -11.60 -7.41 -8.91
CA GLY A 223 -10.74 -6.24 -8.72
C GLY A 223 -11.43 -5.04 -8.07
N GLU A 224 -12.55 -5.25 -7.35
CA GLU A 224 -13.21 -4.18 -6.62
C GLU A 224 -12.47 -3.82 -5.31
N PRO A 225 -12.49 -2.56 -4.87
CA PRO A 225 -13.20 -1.40 -5.42
C PRO A 225 -12.46 -0.66 -6.55
N LEU A 226 -11.25 -1.09 -6.90
CA LEU A 226 -10.41 -0.41 -7.88
C LEU A 226 -11.07 -0.36 -9.27
N SER A 227 -11.74 -1.45 -9.67
CA SER A 227 -12.44 -1.52 -10.94
C SER A 227 -13.56 -0.48 -11.06
N THR A 228 -14.31 -0.24 -9.99
CA THR A 228 -15.34 0.80 -9.96
C THR A 228 -14.72 2.20 -9.93
N LEU A 229 -13.71 2.43 -9.10
CA LEU A 229 -13.01 3.72 -9.05
C LEU A 229 -12.47 4.14 -10.41
N GLN A 230 -11.95 3.20 -11.19
CA GLN A 230 -11.44 3.45 -12.54
C GLN A 230 -12.49 4.10 -13.44
N LYS A 231 -13.76 3.78 -13.26
CA LYS A 231 -14.85 4.25 -14.11
C LYS A 231 -15.17 5.74 -13.95
N PHE A 232 -14.77 6.35 -12.83
CA PHE A 232 -15.11 7.76 -12.57
C PHE A 232 -14.04 8.56 -11.82
N ARG A 233 -12.96 7.91 -11.38
CA ARG A 233 -11.88 8.53 -10.60
C ARG A 233 -10.52 8.39 -11.29
N SER A 234 -10.48 8.24 -12.59
CA SER A 234 -9.23 8.21 -13.36
C SER A 234 -8.80 9.61 -13.76
N ALA A 235 -7.56 9.95 -13.43
CA ALA A 235 -6.92 11.19 -13.86
C ALA A 235 -6.29 11.02 -15.25
N ASP A 236 -5.90 12.15 -15.87
CA ASP A 236 -5.31 12.15 -17.21
C ASP A 236 -4.03 11.33 -17.33
N ASN A 237 -3.24 11.25 -16.24
CA ASN A 237 -2.01 10.46 -16.19
C ASN A 237 -2.24 8.97 -15.87
N GLY A 238 -3.50 8.53 -15.73
CA GLY A 238 -3.85 7.15 -15.40
C GLY A 238 -3.96 6.84 -13.91
N ASP A 239 -3.65 7.77 -13.02
CA ASP A 239 -3.85 7.56 -11.58
C ASP A 239 -5.34 7.38 -11.29
N ILE A 240 -5.63 6.46 -10.36
CA ILE A 240 -6.98 6.23 -9.85
C ILE A 240 -6.99 6.70 -8.41
N ASP A 241 -7.64 7.83 -8.15
CA ASP A 241 -7.51 8.55 -6.88
C ASP A 241 -8.71 8.34 -5.95
N PHE A 242 -8.41 8.08 -4.69
CA PHE A 242 -9.37 8.09 -3.60
C PHE A 242 -8.66 8.42 -2.29
N GLY A 243 -9.13 9.48 -1.61
CA GLY A 243 -8.50 10.01 -0.41
C GLY A 243 -7.43 11.04 -0.70
N GLN A 244 -6.98 11.72 0.34
CA GLN A 244 -6.03 12.83 0.25
C GLN A 244 -4.84 12.59 1.16
N ASN A 245 -3.65 12.67 0.59
CA ASN A 245 -2.41 12.68 1.36
C ASN A 245 -2.22 14.03 2.03
N MET A 246 -1.84 14.02 3.30
CA MET A 246 -1.70 15.24 4.10
C MET A 246 -0.37 15.32 4.85
N ILE A 247 0.00 16.56 5.17
CA ILE A 247 1.11 16.91 6.04
C ILE A 247 0.56 17.77 7.18
N ALA A 248 0.94 17.47 8.43
CA ALA A 248 0.57 18.27 9.58
C ALA A 248 1.47 19.50 9.70
N ARG A 249 0.87 20.67 9.97
CA ARG A 249 1.61 21.92 10.23
C ARG A 249 2.09 22.05 11.66
N ASN A 250 1.39 21.42 12.60
CA ASN A 250 1.67 21.47 14.01
C ASN A 250 1.37 20.12 14.66
N SER A 251 1.80 19.94 15.88
CA SER A 251 1.52 18.75 16.68
C SER A 251 0.36 19.00 17.65
N GLY A 252 -0.22 17.93 18.15
CA GLY A 252 -1.30 17.98 19.12
C GLY A 252 -2.09 16.69 19.15
N ILE A 253 -3.04 16.61 20.06
CA ILE A 253 -3.94 15.47 20.16
C ILE A 253 -5.24 15.80 19.44
N ILE A 254 -5.65 14.89 18.55
CA ILE A 254 -6.94 14.94 17.88
C ILE A 254 -7.83 13.80 18.42
N ARG A 255 -9.13 14.06 18.49
CA ARG A 255 -10.11 13.14 19.07
C ARG A 255 -11.26 12.91 18.10
N VAL A 256 -11.80 11.72 18.07
CA VAL A 256 -13.07 11.44 17.40
C VAL A 256 -14.14 12.39 17.99
N GLY A 257 -14.86 13.07 17.09
CA GLY A 257 -15.81 14.12 17.44
C GLY A 257 -15.28 15.54 17.28
N ASP A 258 -13.98 15.72 17.09
CA ASP A 258 -13.40 17.04 16.85
C ASP A 258 -13.98 17.67 15.59
N THR A 259 -14.23 18.98 15.65
CA THR A 259 -14.70 19.76 14.51
C THR A 259 -13.59 19.86 13.46
N VAL A 260 -13.98 19.69 12.20
CA VAL A 260 -13.11 19.88 11.05
C VAL A 260 -13.54 21.14 10.31
N GLU A 261 -12.62 22.13 10.20
CA GLU A 261 -12.84 23.33 9.42
C GLU A 261 -12.00 23.33 8.17
N VAL A 262 -12.63 23.67 7.04
CA VAL A 262 -11.91 23.90 5.78
C VAL A 262 -11.47 25.34 5.75
N LEU A 263 -10.15 25.58 5.90
CA LEU A 263 -9.58 26.92 6.00
C LEU A 263 -9.29 27.53 4.64
N SER A 264 -8.93 26.73 3.65
CA SER A 264 -8.76 27.18 2.27
C SER A 264 -9.05 26.06 1.32
N THR A 265 -9.39 26.46 0.08
CA THR A 265 -9.77 25.54 -1.00
C THR A 265 -8.87 25.71 -2.21
N LYS A 266 -8.89 24.73 -3.09
CA LYS A 266 -8.18 24.74 -4.37
C LYS A 266 -9.06 24.10 -5.45
N PRO A 267 -8.79 24.34 -6.74
CA PRO A 267 -9.47 23.61 -7.79
C PRO A 267 -9.24 22.10 -7.66
N PRO A 268 -10.29 21.28 -7.73
CA PRO A 268 -10.13 19.84 -7.70
C PRO A 268 -9.44 19.33 -8.96
N ARG A 269 -8.71 18.22 -8.83
CA ARG A 269 -8.15 17.53 -9.99
C ARG A 269 -9.30 17.01 -10.86
N PRO A 270 -9.24 17.15 -12.20
CA PRO A 270 -10.28 16.61 -13.06
C PRO A 270 -10.19 15.08 -13.13
N TYR A 271 -11.36 14.44 -13.08
CA TYR A 271 -11.49 12.99 -13.18
C TYR A 271 -12.48 12.58 -14.25
N GLY A 272 -12.25 11.41 -14.83
CA GLY A 272 -13.12 10.83 -15.83
C GLY A 272 -13.06 9.31 -15.81
N ALA A 273 -13.68 8.70 -16.81
CA ALA A 273 -13.60 7.27 -17.03
C ALA A 273 -12.22 6.89 -17.57
N GLY A 274 -11.57 5.95 -16.90
CA GLY A 274 -10.38 5.30 -17.41
C GLY A 274 -10.72 4.33 -18.55
N LYS A 275 -9.70 3.80 -19.19
CA LYS A 275 -9.88 2.73 -20.17
C LYS A 275 -10.47 1.51 -19.48
N VAL A 276 -11.58 1.01 -19.99
CA VAL A 276 -12.15 -0.25 -19.50
C VAL A 276 -11.20 -1.38 -19.87
N VAL A 277 -10.73 -2.10 -18.86
CA VAL A 277 -9.82 -3.22 -19.05
C VAL A 277 -10.54 -4.50 -18.68
N GLU A 278 -10.86 -5.30 -19.70
CA GLU A 278 -11.50 -6.59 -19.47
C GLU A 278 -10.50 -7.59 -18.90
N SER A 279 -10.95 -8.34 -17.90
CA SER A 279 -10.21 -9.47 -17.34
C SER A 279 -10.24 -10.67 -18.27
N VAL A 280 -9.14 -11.39 -18.31
CA VAL A 280 -9.00 -12.66 -19.03
C VAL A 280 -8.80 -13.76 -18.00
N GLN A 281 -9.43 -14.89 -18.20
CA GLN A 281 -9.29 -16.03 -17.31
C GLN A 281 -7.84 -16.53 -17.31
N ALA A 282 -7.29 -16.73 -16.10
CA ALA A 282 -5.97 -17.34 -15.96
C ALA A 282 -5.95 -18.76 -16.52
N PRO A 283 -4.87 -19.17 -17.18
CA PRO A 283 -4.75 -20.54 -17.68
C PRO A 283 -4.70 -21.53 -16.51
N GLN A 284 -5.34 -22.68 -16.68
CA GLN A 284 -5.35 -23.77 -15.71
C GLN A 284 -4.35 -24.86 -16.13
N ASP A 285 -3.15 -24.46 -16.50
CA ASP A 285 -2.09 -25.39 -16.88
C ASP A 285 -1.45 -26.01 -15.64
N SER A 286 -0.91 -27.23 -15.80
CA SER A 286 -0.11 -27.85 -14.74
C SER A 286 1.15 -27.04 -14.47
N GLU A 287 1.57 -27.03 -13.21
CA GLU A 287 2.77 -26.30 -12.80
C GLU A 287 4.02 -26.84 -13.48
N HIS A 288 4.81 -25.93 -14.08
CA HIS A 288 6.15 -26.23 -14.57
C HIS A 288 7.07 -25.02 -14.43
N SER A 289 8.37 -25.31 -14.39
CA SER A 289 9.41 -24.29 -14.33
C SER A 289 9.66 -23.67 -15.69
N VAL A 290 9.97 -22.38 -15.70
CA VAL A 290 10.41 -21.65 -16.89
C VAL A 290 11.69 -20.87 -16.59
N THR A 291 12.52 -20.67 -17.60
CA THR A 291 13.70 -19.82 -17.49
C THR A 291 13.36 -18.41 -17.91
N ILE A 292 13.64 -17.43 -17.07
CA ILE A 292 13.35 -16.01 -17.32
C ILE A 292 14.66 -15.24 -17.35
N GLU A 293 14.87 -14.48 -18.42
CA GLU A 293 15.99 -13.58 -18.58
C GLU A 293 15.50 -12.13 -18.69
N TYR A 294 16.02 -11.25 -17.86
CA TYR A 294 15.76 -9.82 -17.89
C TYR A 294 17.08 -9.06 -17.89
N GLU A 295 17.37 -8.34 -18.96
CA GLU A 295 18.59 -7.54 -19.13
C GLU A 295 19.88 -8.29 -18.72
N GLY A 296 20.00 -9.54 -19.15
CA GLY A 296 21.15 -10.39 -18.88
C GLY A 296 21.11 -11.16 -17.56
N LYS A 297 20.17 -10.87 -16.67
CA LYS A 297 19.96 -11.66 -15.47
C LYS A 297 19.05 -12.82 -15.72
N VAL A 298 19.52 -14.06 -15.48
CA VAL A 298 18.78 -15.30 -15.72
C VAL A 298 18.39 -15.95 -14.41
N PHE A 299 17.13 -16.37 -14.30
CA PHE A 299 16.63 -17.10 -13.14
C PHE A 299 15.54 -18.09 -13.51
N THR A 300 15.27 -19.02 -12.60
CA THR A 300 14.17 -19.99 -12.76
C THR A 300 12.89 -19.43 -12.14
N GLY A 301 11.85 -19.31 -12.95
CA GLY A 301 10.50 -18.94 -12.53
C GLY A 301 9.52 -20.08 -12.74
N ASN A 302 8.25 -19.75 -12.79
CA ASN A 302 7.15 -20.71 -12.96
C ASN A 302 6.02 -20.13 -13.82
N ASN A 303 5.08 -20.98 -14.20
CA ASN A 303 3.91 -20.62 -14.99
C ASN A 303 2.64 -20.39 -14.17
N GLN A 304 2.77 -20.14 -12.87
CA GLN A 304 1.64 -19.98 -11.94
C GLN A 304 1.51 -18.57 -11.39
N GLN A 305 2.62 -17.88 -11.16
CA GLN A 305 2.66 -16.57 -10.52
C GLN A 305 2.76 -15.45 -11.54
N ILE A 306 2.28 -14.27 -11.14
CA ILE A 306 2.40 -13.04 -11.92
C ILE A 306 3.87 -12.72 -12.17
N LEU A 307 4.21 -12.35 -13.41
CA LEU A 307 5.58 -12.09 -13.83
C LEU A 307 6.25 -10.98 -13.01
N LEU A 308 5.56 -9.88 -12.72
CA LEU A 308 6.12 -8.80 -11.90
C LEU A 308 6.58 -9.30 -10.54
N GLU A 309 5.81 -10.15 -9.89
CA GLU A 309 6.15 -10.72 -8.58
C GLU A 309 7.40 -11.59 -8.66
N GLN A 310 7.54 -12.38 -9.71
CA GLN A 310 8.72 -13.22 -9.92
C GLN A 310 9.98 -12.39 -10.19
N LEU A 311 9.86 -11.30 -10.94
CA LEU A 311 10.97 -10.35 -11.16
C LEU A 311 11.39 -9.67 -9.84
N GLU A 312 10.42 -9.23 -9.06
CA GLU A 312 10.68 -8.61 -7.75
C GLU A 312 11.34 -9.56 -6.77
N GLN A 313 10.98 -10.85 -6.77
CA GLN A 313 11.62 -11.88 -5.93
C GLN A 313 13.11 -12.05 -6.25
N GLN A 314 13.54 -11.67 -7.45
CA GLN A 314 14.94 -11.71 -7.87
C GLN A 314 15.67 -10.37 -7.66
N GLY A 315 15.02 -9.41 -7.00
CA GLY A 315 15.58 -8.09 -6.78
C GLY A 315 15.55 -7.19 -8.02
N ILE A 316 14.84 -7.60 -9.08
CA ILE A 316 14.66 -6.79 -10.29
C ILE A 316 13.50 -5.81 -10.03
N ARG A 317 13.76 -4.52 -10.19
CA ARG A 317 12.80 -3.46 -9.94
C ARG A 317 12.21 -2.97 -11.24
N ILE A 318 10.91 -3.19 -11.39
CA ILE A 318 10.14 -2.67 -12.51
C ILE A 318 9.23 -1.57 -11.98
N PRO A 319 9.20 -0.39 -12.60
CA PRO A 319 8.25 0.66 -12.22
C PRO A 319 6.82 0.13 -12.25
N TYR A 320 6.05 0.46 -11.23
CA TYR A 320 4.62 0.10 -11.20
C TYR A 320 3.82 1.13 -10.39
N SER A 321 2.51 1.11 -10.57
CA SER A 321 1.57 1.92 -9.78
C SER A 321 0.36 1.09 -9.36
N CYS A 322 -0.57 0.81 -10.27
CA CYS A 322 -1.82 0.13 -9.92
C CYS A 322 -1.67 -1.38 -9.66
N ARG A 323 -0.70 -2.06 -10.25
CA ARG A 323 -0.50 -3.52 -10.24
C ARG A 323 -1.73 -4.32 -10.71
N ALA A 324 -2.60 -3.68 -11.49
CA ALA A 324 -3.87 -4.24 -11.92
C ALA A 324 -4.06 -4.23 -13.46
N GLY A 325 -2.99 -3.95 -14.20
CA GLY A 325 -3.04 -3.93 -15.66
C GLY A 325 -3.71 -2.70 -16.27
N ILE A 326 -3.77 -1.59 -15.53
CA ILE A 326 -4.53 -0.40 -15.92
C ILE A 326 -3.61 0.77 -16.29
N CYS A 327 -2.71 1.17 -15.38
CA CYS A 327 -1.95 2.41 -15.53
C CYS A 327 -0.82 2.36 -16.55
N GLY A 328 -0.34 1.20 -16.90
CA GLY A 328 0.74 1.02 -17.87
C GLY A 328 2.15 1.23 -17.36
N SER A 329 2.34 1.54 -16.07
CA SER A 329 3.68 1.84 -15.50
C SER A 329 4.64 0.66 -15.51
N CYS A 330 4.13 -0.58 -15.48
CA CYS A 330 4.93 -1.81 -15.44
C CYS A 330 5.22 -2.40 -16.84
N ARG A 331 5.15 -1.57 -17.87
CA ARG A 331 5.37 -1.99 -19.25
C ARG A 331 6.83 -2.34 -19.48
N ILE A 332 7.08 -3.54 -20.00
CA ILE A 332 8.40 -4.02 -20.42
C ILE A 332 8.29 -4.67 -21.79
N THR A 333 9.42 -4.96 -22.42
CA THR A 333 9.46 -5.60 -23.73
C THR A 333 9.64 -7.11 -23.58
N LEU A 334 8.77 -7.88 -24.25
CA LEU A 334 8.91 -9.32 -24.42
C LEU A 334 9.68 -9.57 -25.71
N LEU A 335 10.95 -9.98 -25.59
CA LEU A 335 11.81 -10.25 -26.75
C LEU A 335 11.58 -11.64 -27.31
N SER A 336 11.35 -12.64 -26.47
CA SER A 336 11.00 -14.00 -26.89
C SER A 336 10.21 -14.72 -25.81
N GLY A 337 9.45 -15.73 -26.23
CA GLY A 337 8.62 -16.54 -25.35
C GLY A 337 7.15 -16.11 -25.38
N GLU A 338 6.34 -16.76 -24.55
CA GLU A 338 4.92 -16.53 -24.44
C GLU A 338 4.49 -16.25 -23.00
N VAL A 339 3.53 -15.34 -22.86
CA VAL A 339 2.86 -15.04 -21.59
C VAL A 339 1.35 -15.19 -21.73
N ALA A 340 0.68 -15.51 -20.63
CA ALA A 340 -0.77 -15.52 -20.54
C ALA A 340 -1.24 -14.18 -19.96
N PRO A 341 -1.98 -13.35 -20.70
CA PRO A 341 -2.49 -12.09 -20.17
C PRO A 341 -3.66 -12.36 -19.22
N LEU A 342 -3.71 -11.60 -18.10
CA LEU A 342 -4.84 -11.59 -17.16
C LEU A 342 -5.82 -10.44 -17.45
N LYS A 343 -5.39 -9.49 -18.27
CA LYS A 343 -6.17 -8.38 -18.78
C LYS A 343 -5.95 -8.23 -20.27
N LYS A 344 -6.96 -7.81 -21.01
CA LYS A 344 -6.82 -7.57 -22.46
C LYS A 344 -5.78 -6.50 -22.80
N SER A 345 -5.59 -5.53 -21.90
CA SER A 345 -4.56 -4.48 -22.05
C SER A 345 -3.13 -4.95 -21.76
N ALA A 346 -2.96 -6.17 -21.23
CA ALA A 346 -1.65 -6.65 -20.82
C ALA A 346 -0.68 -6.86 -21.96
N LEU A 347 -1.19 -7.16 -23.17
CA LEU A 347 -0.40 -7.27 -24.38
C LEU A 347 -0.50 -5.94 -25.14
N GLY A 348 0.61 -5.27 -25.29
CA GLY A 348 0.70 -3.99 -25.99
C GLY A 348 1.29 -4.12 -27.39
N ASP A 349 1.47 -2.98 -28.05
CA ASP A 349 2.09 -2.91 -29.37
C ASP A 349 3.60 -3.14 -29.28
N ASN A 350 4.21 -3.55 -30.40
CA ASN A 350 5.66 -3.75 -30.54
C ASN A 350 6.28 -4.73 -29.51
N GLY A 351 5.55 -5.77 -29.13
CA GLY A 351 6.03 -6.80 -28.22
C GLY A 351 6.12 -6.34 -26.76
N THR A 352 5.44 -5.27 -26.39
CA THR A 352 5.40 -4.82 -24.99
C THR A 352 4.31 -5.55 -24.21
N ILE A 353 4.54 -5.72 -22.90
CA ILE A 353 3.59 -6.36 -21.97
C ILE A 353 3.51 -5.56 -20.66
N LEU A 354 2.37 -5.67 -19.98
CA LEU A 354 2.23 -5.21 -18.61
C LEU A 354 2.55 -6.38 -17.66
N CYS A 355 3.75 -6.41 -17.11
CA CYS A 355 4.20 -7.58 -16.35
C CYS A 355 3.41 -7.81 -15.05
N CYS A 356 2.69 -6.81 -14.54
CA CYS A 356 1.79 -6.99 -13.38
C CYS A 356 0.54 -7.81 -13.72
N SER A 357 0.25 -8.07 -14.99
CA SER A 357 -0.97 -8.73 -15.47
C SER A 357 -0.67 -9.82 -16.48
N CYS A 358 0.50 -10.42 -16.40
CA CYS A 358 0.92 -11.55 -17.21
C CYS A 358 1.46 -12.68 -16.34
N ILE A 359 1.22 -13.91 -16.77
CA ILE A 359 1.82 -15.13 -16.20
C ILE A 359 2.69 -15.78 -17.28
N PRO A 360 3.94 -16.19 -16.99
CA PRO A 360 4.78 -16.89 -17.96
C PRO A 360 4.14 -18.20 -18.46
N LYS A 361 4.20 -18.47 -19.75
CA LYS A 361 3.79 -19.75 -20.35
C LYS A 361 4.97 -20.59 -20.83
N SER A 362 6.06 -19.95 -21.15
CA SER A 362 7.27 -20.57 -21.67
C SER A 362 8.49 -19.84 -21.09
N ASP A 363 9.69 -20.27 -21.49
CA ASP A 363 10.90 -19.49 -21.23
C ASP A 363 10.77 -18.10 -21.84
N LEU A 364 11.22 -17.08 -21.13
CA LEU A 364 11.07 -15.68 -21.49
C LEU A 364 12.41 -14.98 -21.59
N THR A 365 12.55 -14.10 -22.58
CA THR A 365 13.59 -13.09 -22.64
C THR A 365 12.92 -11.72 -22.67
N LEU A 366 13.31 -10.87 -21.70
CA LEU A 366 12.67 -9.58 -21.42
C LEU A 366 13.71 -8.44 -21.42
N ALA A 367 13.23 -7.26 -21.74
CA ALA A 367 14.02 -6.02 -21.65
C ALA A 367 13.21 -4.82 -21.15
#